data_6c392f98409424cd6ec921699ca68446
#
_entry.id   6c392f98409424cd6ec921699ca68446
#
_cell.length_a   1.000
_cell.length_b   1.000
_cell.length_c   1.000
_cell.angle_alpha   90.00
_cell.angle_beta   90.00
_cell.angle_gamma   90.00
#
_symmetry.space_group_name_H-M   'P 1'
#
loop_
_entity.id
_entity.type
_entity.pdbx_description
1 polymer ?
#
loop_
_entity_poly.entity_id
_entity_poly.type
_entity_poly.pdbx_seq_one_letter_code
_entity_poly.pdbx_strand_id
1 'polypeptide(L)'
;MKETDILIIGAGPVGLFTVFEAGLLGLECELVDNLDKIGGQCIELYPDKPIYDIPGVANQTGREHIEALLAQIKPFNYKVNLNTRVESIKKEKDNWIVKTNNDLSFLTKNIFIAAGAGSFESRRPPVENPDKFLENGIEYAVRDIKKYKDKEITIFGGGDSALDWSVELAKTAKKVYLVHRRDEFRGAKHTESQMRELVKSGKIELKIPYVIKSINGDEKFNGVDLMHFESKEVESINCDEALFFFGLNKQLGPILDWEVELEEKKISVNTENFQTNKEGIFAVGDINTYPGKLDLILCGFHETTLAVQEAFKRVRPGERVPFGYTTSNKGLQEKLKVNKS
;
A
#
# COMPACT_ATOMS: atom_id res chain seq x y z
N MET A 1 -18.22 -16.70 -16.11
CA MET A 1 -17.21 -16.98 -15.08
C MET A 1 -15.87 -17.12 -15.79
N LYS A 2 -14.82 -16.45 -15.31
CA LYS A 2 -13.45 -16.55 -15.87
C LYS A 2 -12.71 -17.67 -15.16
N GLU A 3 -11.88 -18.41 -15.89
CA GLU A 3 -11.02 -19.44 -15.30
C GLU A 3 -9.58 -18.96 -15.25
N THR A 4 -8.88 -19.29 -14.16
CA THR A 4 -7.46 -18.96 -13.96
C THR A 4 -6.82 -19.96 -12.99
N ASP A 5 -5.51 -20.17 -13.10
CA ASP A 5 -4.78 -21.02 -12.14
C ASP A 5 -4.68 -20.36 -10.77
N ILE A 6 -4.42 -19.04 -10.77
CA ILE A 6 -4.24 -18.22 -9.57
C ILE A 6 -5.07 -16.94 -9.72
N LEU A 7 -5.93 -16.67 -8.73
CA LEU A 7 -6.53 -15.35 -8.55
C LEU A 7 -5.77 -14.59 -7.46
N ILE A 8 -5.23 -13.42 -7.80
CA ILE A 8 -4.46 -12.57 -6.90
C ILE A 8 -5.35 -11.39 -6.47
N ILE A 9 -5.55 -11.22 -5.18
CA ILE A 9 -6.32 -10.13 -4.58
C ILE A 9 -5.37 -9.08 -4.06
N GLY A 10 -5.24 -7.97 -4.77
CA GLY A 10 -4.32 -6.87 -4.53
C GLY A 10 -3.23 -6.76 -5.60
N ALA A 11 -3.18 -5.60 -6.28
CA ALA A 11 -2.20 -5.27 -7.31
C ALA A 11 -1.07 -4.36 -6.78
N GLY A 12 -0.73 -4.50 -5.51
CA GLY A 12 0.45 -3.90 -4.89
C GLY A 12 1.74 -4.64 -5.28
N PRO A 13 2.91 -4.22 -4.75
CA PRO A 13 4.20 -4.81 -5.13
C PRO A 13 4.24 -6.33 -4.96
N VAL A 14 3.70 -6.87 -3.88
CA VAL A 14 3.67 -8.31 -3.60
C VAL A 14 2.76 -9.06 -4.57
N GLY A 15 1.58 -8.50 -4.90
CA GLY A 15 0.68 -9.08 -5.90
C GLY A 15 1.29 -9.09 -7.29
N LEU A 16 2.00 -8.04 -7.69
CA LEU A 16 2.74 -7.99 -8.96
C LEU A 16 3.86 -9.04 -8.97
N PHE A 17 4.62 -9.17 -7.90
CA PHE A 17 5.66 -10.18 -7.82
C PHE A 17 5.10 -11.61 -7.83
N THR A 18 3.86 -11.83 -7.32
CA THR A 18 3.15 -13.11 -7.45
C THR A 18 2.96 -13.49 -8.92
N VAL A 19 2.65 -12.53 -9.80
CA VAL A 19 2.56 -12.77 -11.25
C VAL A 19 3.90 -13.22 -11.82
N PHE A 20 5.01 -12.62 -11.38
CA PHE A 20 6.36 -12.99 -11.82
C PHE A 20 6.67 -14.45 -11.47
N GLU A 21 6.53 -14.82 -10.20
CA GLU A 21 6.79 -16.17 -9.71
C GLU A 21 5.90 -17.22 -10.38
N ALA A 22 4.59 -16.93 -10.53
CA ALA A 22 3.66 -17.79 -11.23
C ALA A 22 4.03 -17.96 -12.71
N GLY A 23 4.41 -16.87 -13.36
CA GLY A 23 4.84 -16.86 -14.76
C GLY A 23 6.11 -17.67 -15.01
N LEU A 24 7.06 -17.72 -14.04
CA LEU A 24 8.25 -18.60 -14.10
C LEU A 24 7.85 -20.08 -14.14
N LEU A 25 6.77 -20.45 -13.49
CA LEU A 25 6.24 -21.82 -13.46
C LEU A 25 5.19 -22.08 -14.56
N GLY A 26 4.93 -21.12 -15.44
CA GLY A 26 3.96 -21.25 -16.53
C GLY A 26 2.50 -21.30 -16.07
N LEU A 27 2.20 -20.70 -14.92
CA LEU A 27 0.84 -20.56 -14.39
C LEU A 27 0.19 -19.25 -14.87
N GLU A 28 -1.12 -19.29 -15.11
CA GLU A 28 -1.90 -18.13 -15.50
C GLU A 28 -2.48 -17.40 -14.29
N CYS A 29 -2.45 -16.06 -14.33
CA CYS A 29 -2.92 -15.21 -13.26
C CYS A 29 -3.97 -14.21 -13.72
N GLU A 30 -5.00 -14.02 -12.87
CA GLU A 30 -5.85 -12.83 -12.88
C GLU A 30 -5.65 -12.06 -11.57
N LEU A 31 -5.47 -10.74 -11.69
CA LEU A 31 -5.41 -9.85 -10.53
C LEU A 31 -6.72 -9.08 -10.41
N VAL A 32 -7.16 -8.88 -9.18
CA VAL A 32 -8.27 -7.99 -8.84
C VAL A 32 -7.77 -6.98 -7.80
N ASP A 33 -8.13 -5.71 -7.96
CA ASP A 33 -7.86 -4.68 -6.96
C ASP A 33 -9.06 -3.74 -6.83
N ASN A 34 -9.37 -3.34 -5.60
CA ASN A 34 -10.44 -2.39 -5.32
C ASN A 34 -10.07 -0.95 -5.73
N LEU A 35 -8.79 -0.66 -5.88
CA LEU A 35 -8.29 0.63 -6.33
C LEU A 35 -8.46 0.81 -7.84
N ASP A 36 -8.45 2.06 -8.28
CA ASP A 36 -8.51 2.46 -9.68
C ASP A 36 -7.14 2.41 -10.40
N LYS A 37 -6.06 2.10 -9.63
CA LYS A 37 -4.67 2.06 -10.11
C LYS A 37 -3.92 0.87 -9.56
N ILE A 38 -2.94 0.42 -10.36
CA ILE A 38 -1.97 -0.59 -9.92
C ILE A 38 -0.92 0.07 -9.04
N GLY A 39 -0.48 -0.65 -8.00
CA GLY A 39 0.66 -0.27 -7.16
C GLY A 39 0.36 -0.23 -5.66
N GLY A 40 -0.92 -0.32 -5.27
CA GLY A 40 -1.32 -0.36 -3.86
C GLY A 40 -0.76 0.81 -3.05
N GLN A 41 -0.27 0.56 -1.84
CA GLN A 41 0.25 1.60 -0.95
C GLN A 41 1.39 2.43 -1.56
N CYS A 42 2.23 1.84 -2.41
CA CYS A 42 3.35 2.54 -3.06
C CYS A 42 2.88 3.70 -3.93
N ILE A 43 1.75 3.56 -4.62
CA ILE A 43 1.20 4.60 -5.48
C ILE A 43 0.20 5.49 -4.73
N GLU A 44 -0.59 4.92 -3.82
CA GLU A 44 -1.64 5.66 -3.12
C GLU A 44 -1.10 6.56 -1.99
N LEU A 45 -0.05 6.14 -1.30
CA LEU A 45 0.39 6.82 -0.08
C LEU A 45 1.73 7.55 -0.22
N TYR A 46 2.67 7.01 -1.03
CA TYR A 46 4.03 7.53 -1.11
C TYR A 46 4.71 7.31 -2.47
N PRO A 47 4.07 7.72 -3.59
CA PRO A 47 4.60 7.47 -4.94
C PRO A 47 5.99 8.07 -5.17
N ASP A 48 6.25 9.23 -4.60
CA ASP A 48 7.48 10.00 -4.80
C ASP A 48 8.46 9.87 -3.60
N LYS A 49 8.12 9.05 -2.59
CA LYS A 49 8.99 8.78 -1.44
C LYS A 49 10.02 7.71 -1.81
N PRO A 50 11.32 7.93 -1.50
CA PRO A 50 12.35 6.94 -1.75
C PRO A 50 12.22 5.72 -0.82
N ILE A 51 12.46 4.55 -1.39
CA ILE A 51 12.53 3.25 -0.72
C ILE A 51 13.99 2.78 -0.78
N TYR A 52 14.54 2.34 0.35
CA TYR A 52 15.95 2.00 0.47
C TYR A 52 16.19 0.52 0.81
N ASP A 53 15.16 -0.22 1.17
CA ASP A 53 15.23 -1.59 1.72
C ASP A 53 14.85 -2.68 0.70
N ILE A 54 14.93 -2.35 -0.60
CA ILE A 54 14.81 -3.34 -1.67
C ILE A 54 16.21 -3.84 -2.03
N PRO A 55 16.52 -5.12 -1.82
CA PRO A 55 17.85 -5.66 -2.08
C PRO A 55 18.32 -5.44 -3.53
N GLY A 56 19.56 -5.01 -3.69
CA GLY A 56 20.16 -4.76 -5.01
C GLY A 56 19.79 -3.43 -5.65
N VAL A 57 18.89 -2.65 -5.03
CA VAL A 57 18.51 -1.31 -5.49
C VAL A 57 18.90 -0.31 -4.42
N ALA A 58 19.84 0.59 -4.73
CA ALA A 58 20.35 1.55 -3.75
C ALA A 58 19.30 2.56 -3.30
N ASN A 59 18.42 2.96 -4.23
CA ASN A 59 17.35 3.93 -4.00
C ASN A 59 16.38 3.90 -5.20
N GLN A 60 15.10 3.94 -4.93
CA GLN A 60 14.03 4.12 -5.93
C GLN A 60 12.79 4.67 -5.23
N THR A 61 11.98 5.46 -5.91
CA THR A 61 10.69 5.91 -5.39
C THR A 61 9.66 4.79 -5.41
N GLY A 62 8.55 4.96 -4.67
CA GLY A 62 7.42 4.02 -4.72
C GLY A 62 6.91 3.80 -6.16
N ARG A 63 6.85 4.87 -6.95
CA ARG A 63 6.46 4.85 -8.36
C ARG A 63 7.44 4.04 -9.21
N GLU A 64 8.73 4.34 -9.13
CA GLU A 64 9.78 3.64 -9.88
C GLU A 64 9.81 2.15 -9.53
N HIS A 65 9.56 1.81 -8.27
CA HIS A 65 9.47 0.41 -7.84
C HIS A 65 8.32 -0.33 -8.54
N ILE A 66 7.13 0.27 -8.58
CA ILE A 66 5.98 -0.32 -9.27
C ILE A 66 6.21 -0.41 -10.79
N GLU A 67 6.79 0.61 -11.40
CA GLU A 67 7.15 0.59 -12.83
C GLU A 67 8.15 -0.52 -13.15
N ALA A 68 9.15 -0.73 -12.29
CA ALA A 68 10.12 -1.82 -12.44
C ALA A 68 9.44 -3.20 -12.34
N LEU A 69 8.53 -3.41 -11.37
CA LEU A 69 7.76 -4.65 -11.25
C LEU A 69 6.85 -4.88 -12.46
N LEU A 70 6.17 -3.84 -12.96
CA LEU A 70 5.34 -3.94 -14.16
C LEU A 70 6.18 -4.31 -15.40
N ALA A 71 7.38 -3.74 -15.54
CA ALA A 71 8.30 -4.12 -16.59
C ALA A 71 8.75 -5.58 -16.47
N GLN A 72 9.00 -6.05 -15.23
CA GLN A 72 9.43 -7.42 -14.95
C GLN A 72 8.35 -8.45 -15.29
N ILE A 73 7.06 -8.16 -15.06
CA ILE A 73 5.96 -9.08 -15.33
C ILE A 73 5.41 -9.00 -16.76
N LYS A 74 5.76 -7.97 -17.51
CA LYS A 74 5.27 -7.73 -18.88
C LYS A 74 5.35 -8.94 -19.83
N PRO A 75 6.36 -9.83 -19.75
CA PRO A 75 6.45 -11.01 -20.62
C PRO A 75 5.45 -12.13 -20.30
N PHE A 76 4.77 -12.09 -19.15
CA PHE A 76 3.89 -13.16 -18.71
C PHE A 76 2.43 -12.90 -19.07
N ASN A 77 1.63 -13.96 -19.10
CA ASN A 77 0.20 -13.88 -19.36
C ASN A 77 -0.55 -13.59 -18.04
N TYR A 78 -1.05 -12.38 -17.89
CA TYR A 78 -1.87 -11.97 -16.76
C TYR A 78 -2.89 -10.92 -17.18
N LYS A 79 -3.96 -10.76 -16.38
CA LYS A 79 -4.95 -9.70 -16.55
C LYS A 79 -5.16 -8.99 -15.24
N VAL A 80 -5.44 -7.69 -15.29
CA VAL A 80 -5.75 -6.86 -14.14
C VAL A 80 -7.16 -6.31 -14.24
N ASN A 81 -7.94 -6.49 -13.18
CA ASN A 81 -9.30 -5.97 -13.04
C ASN A 81 -9.28 -4.98 -11.86
N LEU A 82 -9.22 -3.70 -12.18
CA LEU A 82 -9.27 -2.60 -11.21
C LEU A 82 -10.73 -2.28 -10.83
N ASN A 83 -10.93 -1.47 -9.78
CA ASN A 83 -12.25 -1.17 -9.22
C ASN A 83 -13.06 -2.45 -8.93
N THR A 84 -12.37 -3.53 -8.58
CA THR A 84 -12.92 -4.86 -8.43
C THR A 84 -12.61 -5.40 -7.05
N ARG A 85 -13.60 -5.37 -6.15
CA ARG A 85 -13.50 -5.91 -4.80
C ARG A 85 -14.08 -7.32 -4.75
N VAL A 86 -13.34 -8.26 -4.17
CA VAL A 86 -13.85 -9.59 -3.88
C VAL A 86 -14.81 -9.51 -2.71
N GLU A 87 -16.05 -9.99 -2.92
CA GLU A 87 -17.11 -10.00 -1.92
C GLU A 87 -17.22 -11.35 -1.22
N SER A 88 -17.12 -12.43 -1.97
CA SER A 88 -17.28 -13.77 -1.41
C SER A 88 -16.45 -14.81 -2.14
N ILE A 89 -16.05 -15.83 -1.38
CA ILE A 89 -15.39 -17.02 -1.88
C ILE A 89 -16.19 -18.26 -1.47
N LYS A 90 -16.25 -19.26 -2.33
CA LYS A 90 -16.92 -20.53 -2.05
C LYS A 90 -16.13 -21.68 -2.63
N LYS A 91 -15.83 -22.69 -1.81
CA LYS A 91 -15.18 -23.92 -2.31
C LYS A 91 -16.14 -24.73 -3.16
N GLU A 92 -15.68 -25.16 -4.34
CA GLU A 92 -16.38 -26.08 -5.22
C GLU A 92 -15.41 -27.18 -5.68
N LYS A 93 -15.49 -28.35 -5.06
CA LYS A 93 -14.52 -29.46 -5.23
C LYS A 93 -13.10 -28.96 -4.94
N ASP A 94 -12.20 -29.06 -5.91
CA ASP A 94 -10.81 -28.61 -5.80
C ASP A 94 -10.57 -27.16 -6.18
N ASN A 95 -11.63 -26.45 -6.58
CA ASN A 95 -11.58 -25.06 -7.03
C ASN A 95 -12.27 -24.13 -6.02
N TRP A 96 -12.05 -22.83 -6.23
CA TRP A 96 -12.72 -21.74 -5.56
C TRP A 96 -13.55 -20.93 -6.57
N ILE A 97 -14.81 -20.69 -6.25
CA ILE A 97 -15.64 -19.69 -6.93
C ILE A 97 -15.48 -18.39 -6.17
N VAL A 98 -15.07 -17.35 -6.86
CA VAL A 98 -14.88 -16.00 -6.30
C VAL A 98 -15.85 -15.04 -6.99
N LYS A 99 -16.61 -14.27 -6.21
CA LYS A 99 -17.52 -13.23 -6.70
C LYS A 99 -17.06 -11.85 -6.28
N THR A 100 -17.32 -10.87 -7.12
CA THR A 100 -16.89 -9.48 -6.94
C THR A 100 -18.09 -8.51 -6.92
N ASN A 101 -17.83 -7.27 -6.50
CA ASN A 101 -18.82 -6.19 -6.41
C ASN A 101 -19.37 -5.72 -7.77
N ASN A 102 -18.73 -6.06 -8.88
CA ASN A 102 -19.09 -5.64 -10.25
C ASN A 102 -19.51 -6.82 -11.13
N ASP A 103 -20.13 -7.84 -10.54
CA ASP A 103 -20.65 -9.03 -11.20
C ASP A 103 -19.62 -9.91 -11.93
N LEU A 104 -18.32 -9.62 -11.78
CA LEU A 104 -17.30 -10.56 -12.23
C LEU A 104 -17.26 -11.78 -11.31
N SER A 105 -16.99 -12.93 -11.91
CA SER A 105 -16.80 -14.17 -11.14
C SER A 105 -15.65 -14.97 -11.74
N PHE A 106 -14.92 -15.64 -10.86
CA PHE A 106 -13.73 -16.43 -11.20
C PHE A 106 -13.88 -17.86 -10.67
N LEU A 107 -13.37 -18.81 -11.45
CA LEU A 107 -13.11 -20.17 -11.01
C LEU A 107 -11.59 -20.33 -10.98
N THR A 108 -11.03 -20.64 -9.81
CA THR A 108 -9.59 -20.74 -9.63
C THR A 108 -9.21 -21.90 -8.71
N LYS A 109 -8.04 -22.49 -8.90
CA LYS A 109 -7.48 -23.47 -7.98
C LYS A 109 -6.87 -22.83 -6.75
N ASN A 110 -6.33 -21.62 -6.89
CA ASN A 110 -5.62 -20.94 -5.82
C ASN A 110 -6.03 -19.47 -5.71
N ILE A 111 -6.16 -18.98 -4.49
CA ILE A 111 -6.39 -17.57 -4.17
C ILE A 111 -5.16 -17.07 -3.41
N PHE A 112 -4.55 -15.98 -3.89
CA PHE A 112 -3.49 -15.26 -3.20
C PHE A 112 -4.03 -13.95 -2.65
N ILE A 113 -4.07 -13.81 -1.34
CA ILE A 113 -4.49 -12.59 -0.68
C ILE A 113 -3.23 -11.74 -0.47
N ALA A 114 -2.98 -10.77 -1.37
CA ALA A 114 -1.88 -9.81 -1.34
C ALA A 114 -2.40 -8.39 -1.07
N ALA A 115 -3.46 -8.30 -0.25
CA ALA A 115 -4.24 -7.08 -0.02
C ALA A 115 -3.56 -6.06 0.92
N GLY A 116 -2.28 -6.23 1.26
CA GLY A 116 -1.50 -5.31 2.06
C GLY A 116 -2.15 -5.07 3.44
N ALA A 117 -2.49 -3.83 3.74
CA ALA A 117 -3.19 -3.48 4.99
C ALA A 117 -4.72 -3.70 4.94
N GLY A 118 -5.22 -4.40 3.91
CA GLY A 118 -6.66 -4.45 3.59
C GLY A 118 -7.10 -3.19 2.85
N SER A 119 -8.41 -2.95 2.77
CA SER A 119 -8.91 -1.65 2.37
C SER A 119 -8.47 -0.63 3.43
N PHE A 120 -7.80 0.42 3.01
CA PHE A 120 -7.36 1.46 3.94
C PHE A 120 -8.10 2.75 3.64
N GLU A 121 -8.66 3.32 4.69
CA GLU A 121 -9.19 4.66 4.67
C GLU A 121 -8.37 5.54 5.61
N SER A 122 -7.98 6.70 5.14
CA SER A 122 -7.34 7.69 6.00
C SER A 122 -8.29 8.10 7.12
N ARG A 123 -7.78 8.16 8.35
CA ARG A 123 -8.57 8.65 9.48
C ARG A 123 -8.90 10.11 9.28
N ARG A 124 -10.19 10.42 9.30
CA ARG A 124 -10.69 11.79 9.17
C ARG A 124 -10.39 12.60 10.43
N PRO A 125 -10.13 13.91 10.31
CA PRO A 125 -10.07 14.79 11.46
C PRO A 125 -11.43 14.84 12.18
N PRO A 126 -11.43 14.97 13.52
CA PRO A 126 -12.67 15.01 14.32
C PRO A 126 -13.32 16.39 14.27
N VAL A 127 -13.69 16.84 13.08
CA VAL A 127 -14.32 18.13 12.80
C VAL A 127 -15.59 17.93 11.98
N GLU A 128 -16.44 18.94 11.93
CA GLU A 128 -17.62 18.91 11.09
C GLU A 128 -17.24 18.97 9.60
N ASN A 129 -17.88 18.12 8.76
CA ASN A 129 -17.66 18.04 7.31
C ASN A 129 -16.17 17.94 6.91
N PRO A 130 -15.41 16.92 7.38
CA PRO A 130 -13.97 16.84 7.19
C PRO A 130 -13.57 16.75 5.70
N ASP A 131 -14.46 16.32 4.83
CA ASP A 131 -14.21 16.15 3.39
C ASP A 131 -14.79 17.27 2.52
N LYS A 132 -15.30 18.39 3.12
CA LYS A 132 -15.89 19.52 2.40
C LYS A 132 -15.01 20.04 1.27
N PHE A 133 -13.70 20.05 1.45
CA PHE A 133 -12.72 20.53 0.48
C PHE A 133 -11.74 19.44 0.02
N LEU A 134 -12.19 18.17 0.02
CA LEU A 134 -11.36 17.06 -0.43
C LEU A 134 -10.90 17.31 -1.88
N GLU A 135 -9.59 17.12 -2.14
CA GLU A 135 -8.90 17.43 -3.40
C GLU A 135 -8.83 18.91 -3.79
N ASN A 136 -9.48 19.79 -3.02
CA ASN A 136 -9.53 21.24 -3.24
C ASN A 136 -9.07 22.05 -2.02
N GLY A 137 -8.01 21.58 -1.33
CA GLY A 137 -7.43 22.20 -0.14
C GLY A 137 -7.28 21.21 1.02
N ILE A 138 -7.98 20.08 1.00
CA ILE A 138 -7.86 19.00 2.00
C ILE A 138 -7.36 17.73 1.31
N GLU A 139 -6.33 17.13 1.86
CA GLU A 139 -5.74 15.89 1.36
C GLU A 139 -5.39 14.95 2.50
N TYR A 140 -5.42 13.65 2.20
CA TYR A 140 -5.03 12.58 3.13
C TYR A 140 -3.81 11.79 2.64
N ALA A 141 -3.30 12.12 1.45
CA ALA A 141 -2.10 11.57 0.84
C ALA A 141 -1.47 12.58 -0.11
N VAL A 142 -0.17 12.56 -0.25
CA VAL A 142 0.55 13.36 -1.25
C VAL A 142 0.72 12.52 -2.50
N ARG A 143 -0.05 12.79 -3.55
CA ARG A 143 -0.02 12.07 -4.83
C ARG A 143 0.85 12.75 -5.89
N ASP A 144 1.02 14.06 -5.79
CA ASP A 144 1.87 14.87 -6.66
C ASP A 144 2.51 16.00 -5.83
N ILE A 145 3.81 15.90 -5.61
CA ILE A 145 4.57 16.88 -4.82
C ILE A 145 4.57 18.27 -5.46
N LYS A 146 4.46 18.34 -6.79
CA LYS A 146 4.47 19.61 -7.53
C LYS A 146 3.27 20.50 -7.21
N LYS A 147 2.15 19.89 -6.78
CA LYS A 147 0.93 20.60 -6.36
C LYS A 147 1.21 21.61 -5.24
N TYR A 148 2.22 21.35 -4.40
CA TYR A 148 2.49 22.11 -3.17
C TYR A 148 3.57 23.17 -3.31
N LYS A 149 4.15 23.31 -4.51
CA LYS A 149 5.19 24.32 -4.76
C LYS A 149 4.67 25.73 -4.50
N ASP A 150 5.47 26.53 -3.78
CA ASP A 150 5.21 27.93 -3.43
C ASP A 150 3.92 28.17 -2.60
N LYS A 151 3.33 27.11 -2.01
CA LYS A 151 2.11 27.17 -1.16
C LYS A 151 2.44 27.20 0.33
N GLU A 152 1.51 27.73 1.11
CA GLU A 152 1.46 27.59 2.56
C GLU A 152 0.65 26.34 2.93
N ILE A 153 1.26 25.41 3.66
CA ILE A 153 0.71 24.06 3.90
C ILE A 153 0.64 23.80 5.39
N THR A 154 -0.50 23.30 5.86
CA THR A 154 -0.63 22.81 7.23
C THR A 154 -0.65 21.28 7.23
N ILE A 155 0.26 20.65 7.95
CA ILE A 155 0.40 19.20 8.06
C ILE A 155 0.03 18.76 9.47
N PHE A 156 -0.91 17.81 9.59
CA PHE A 156 -1.36 17.26 10.87
C PHE A 156 -0.87 15.83 11.07
N GLY A 157 -0.17 15.59 12.17
CA GLY A 157 0.29 14.26 12.55
C GLY A 157 1.61 14.28 13.33
N GLY A 158 2.05 13.11 13.75
CA GLY A 158 3.30 12.94 14.51
C GLY A 158 3.95 11.58 14.30
N GLY A 159 3.55 10.85 13.28
CA GLY A 159 4.19 9.62 12.79
C GLY A 159 5.07 9.87 11.57
N ASP A 160 5.63 8.79 11.01
CA ASP A 160 6.57 8.85 9.87
C ASP A 160 6.01 9.67 8.71
N SER A 161 4.78 9.43 8.27
CA SER A 161 4.19 10.16 7.13
C SER A 161 4.16 11.68 7.36
N ALA A 162 3.77 12.12 8.56
CA ALA A 162 3.71 13.55 8.86
C ALA A 162 5.10 14.19 8.87
N LEU A 163 6.09 13.52 9.47
CA LEU A 163 7.47 14.02 9.54
C LEU A 163 8.13 14.02 8.16
N ASP A 164 8.05 12.90 7.44
CA ASP A 164 8.66 12.76 6.11
C ASP A 164 8.11 13.80 5.14
N TRP A 165 6.76 13.95 5.08
CA TRP A 165 6.16 14.96 4.20
C TRP A 165 6.43 16.39 4.65
N SER A 166 6.56 16.65 5.97
CA SER A 166 6.96 17.99 6.44
C SER A 166 8.36 18.35 5.98
N VAL A 167 9.30 17.41 6.04
CA VAL A 167 10.69 17.61 5.57
C VAL A 167 10.74 17.76 4.06
N GLU A 168 10.03 16.91 3.34
CA GLU A 168 10.07 16.91 1.87
C GLU A 168 9.40 18.14 1.27
N LEU A 169 8.20 18.49 1.73
CA LEU A 169 7.47 19.65 1.22
C LEU A 169 8.12 20.98 1.61
N ALA A 170 8.82 21.06 2.74
CA ALA A 170 9.56 22.27 3.14
C ALA A 170 10.66 22.66 2.15
N LYS A 171 11.07 21.78 1.23
CA LYS A 171 12.07 22.09 0.18
C LYS A 171 11.51 23.01 -0.89
N THR A 172 10.20 22.93 -1.18
CA THR A 172 9.58 23.63 -2.31
C THR A 172 8.37 24.49 -1.94
N ALA A 173 7.73 24.22 -0.81
CA ALA A 173 6.63 25.02 -0.29
C ALA A 173 7.13 26.41 0.17
N LYS A 174 6.25 27.37 0.17
CA LYS A 174 6.51 28.70 0.74
C LYS A 174 6.70 28.60 2.25
N LYS A 175 5.82 27.87 2.93
CA LYS A 175 5.87 27.60 4.37
C LYS A 175 5.14 26.31 4.72
N VAL A 176 5.64 25.61 5.72
CA VAL A 176 5.00 24.42 6.29
C VAL A 176 4.69 24.67 7.77
N TYR A 177 3.43 24.44 8.17
CA TYR A 177 3.02 24.37 9.56
C TYR A 177 2.85 22.91 9.94
N LEU A 178 3.62 22.41 10.89
CA LEU A 178 3.48 21.05 11.42
C LEU A 178 2.73 21.10 12.74
N VAL A 179 1.54 20.51 12.76
CA VAL A 179 0.64 20.51 13.92
C VAL A 179 0.62 19.13 14.57
N HIS A 180 0.98 19.10 15.85
CA HIS A 180 0.90 17.87 16.64
C HIS A 180 0.42 18.14 18.07
N ARG A 181 -0.34 17.16 18.63
CA ARG A 181 -0.94 17.28 19.97
C ARG A 181 0.04 17.07 21.12
N ARG A 182 1.29 16.66 20.88
CA ARG A 182 2.33 16.36 21.86
C ARG A 182 3.68 16.78 21.33
N ASP A 183 4.65 16.99 22.21
CA ASP A 183 6.05 17.21 21.80
C ASP A 183 6.86 15.91 21.58
N GLU A 184 6.18 14.78 21.59
CA GLU A 184 6.76 13.48 21.30
C GLU A 184 6.29 12.98 19.94
N PHE A 185 7.23 12.75 19.04
CA PHE A 185 6.97 12.19 17.71
C PHE A 185 7.23 10.69 17.70
N ARG A 186 6.40 9.95 16.95
CA ARG A 186 6.54 8.50 16.79
C ARG A 186 7.28 8.10 15.52
N GLY A 187 7.64 9.05 14.68
CA GLY A 187 8.40 8.80 13.47
C GLY A 187 9.88 8.54 13.74
N ALA A 188 10.61 8.18 12.69
CA ALA A 188 12.03 7.88 12.76
C ALA A 188 12.84 9.06 13.33
N LYS A 189 13.76 8.78 14.26
CA LYS A 189 14.56 9.82 14.95
C LYS A 189 15.39 10.67 14.00
N HIS A 190 15.85 10.08 12.89
CA HIS A 190 16.58 10.81 11.86
C HIS A 190 15.69 11.88 11.20
N THR A 191 14.46 11.50 10.78
CA THR A 191 13.52 12.45 10.16
C THR A 191 13.05 13.51 11.16
N GLU A 192 12.83 13.14 12.43
CA GLU A 192 12.54 14.11 13.48
C GLU A 192 13.66 15.14 13.62
N SER A 193 14.94 14.71 13.59
CA SER A 193 16.09 15.61 13.66
C SER A 193 16.12 16.58 12.47
N GLN A 194 15.90 16.09 11.25
CA GLN A 194 15.82 16.93 10.04
C GLN A 194 14.68 17.95 10.13
N MET A 195 13.50 17.53 10.58
CA MET A 195 12.35 18.42 10.79
C MET A 195 12.69 19.52 11.78
N ARG A 196 13.34 19.20 12.92
CA ARG A 196 13.72 20.20 13.93
C ARG A 196 14.77 21.20 13.41
N GLU A 197 15.69 20.79 12.52
CA GLU A 197 16.60 21.72 11.83
C GLU A 197 15.84 22.68 10.90
N LEU A 198 14.82 22.20 10.19
CA LEU A 198 13.96 23.05 9.36
C LEU A 198 13.10 24.01 10.19
N VAL A 199 12.70 23.62 11.41
CA VAL A 199 12.07 24.54 12.38
C VAL A 199 13.04 25.65 12.78
N LYS A 200 14.29 25.34 13.13
CA LYS A 200 15.30 26.34 13.47
C LYS A 200 15.58 27.32 12.33
N SER A 201 15.53 26.86 11.08
CA SER A 201 15.72 27.72 9.90
C SER A 201 14.48 28.52 9.49
N GLY A 202 13.33 28.33 10.17
CA GLY A 202 12.08 29.00 9.90
C GLY A 202 11.28 28.46 8.68
N LYS A 203 11.73 27.37 8.05
CA LYS A 203 11.03 26.72 6.94
C LYS A 203 9.80 25.95 7.41
N ILE A 204 9.88 25.38 8.60
CA ILE A 204 8.73 24.73 9.27
C ILE A 204 8.40 25.54 10.52
N GLU A 205 7.12 25.82 10.72
CA GLU A 205 6.59 26.32 11.98
C GLU A 205 5.92 25.18 12.75
N LEU A 206 6.47 24.85 13.91
CA LEU A 206 5.97 23.75 14.73
C LEU A 206 4.88 24.24 15.67
N LYS A 207 3.68 23.71 15.55
CA LYS A 207 2.51 23.98 16.40
C LYS A 207 2.26 22.79 17.33
N ILE A 208 2.77 22.88 18.54
CA ILE A 208 2.59 21.93 19.66
C ILE A 208 2.27 22.67 20.95
N PRO A 209 1.45 22.14 21.82
CA PRO A 209 0.52 21.02 21.63
C PRO A 209 -0.83 21.52 21.10
N TYR A 210 -1.05 21.37 19.79
CA TYR A 210 -2.29 21.83 19.14
C TYR A 210 -3.03 20.67 18.47
N VAL A 211 -4.36 20.84 18.36
CA VAL A 211 -5.26 19.96 17.60
C VAL A 211 -6.10 20.80 16.65
N ILE A 212 -6.59 20.19 15.58
CA ILE A 212 -7.54 20.87 14.70
C ILE A 212 -8.86 21.11 15.44
N LYS A 213 -9.44 22.30 15.27
CA LYS A 213 -10.77 22.69 15.77
C LYS A 213 -11.80 22.78 14.64
N SER A 214 -11.44 23.38 13.51
CA SER A 214 -12.32 23.56 12.35
C SER A 214 -11.53 23.71 11.07
N ILE A 215 -12.22 23.45 9.97
CA ILE A 215 -11.76 23.70 8.59
C ILE A 215 -12.49 24.94 8.10
N ASN A 216 -11.75 25.91 7.56
CA ASN A 216 -12.28 27.22 7.19
C ASN A 216 -12.41 27.37 5.68
N GLY A 217 -13.45 28.09 5.26
CA GLY A 217 -13.77 28.40 3.88
C GLY A 217 -15.25 28.23 3.56
N ASP A 218 -15.73 29.02 2.62
CA ASP A 218 -17.11 28.91 2.12
C ASP A 218 -17.16 28.12 0.81
N GLU A 219 -16.81 28.74 -0.31
CA GLU A 219 -16.72 28.09 -1.61
C GLU A 219 -15.34 27.43 -1.84
N LYS A 220 -14.30 27.97 -1.20
CA LYS A 220 -12.91 27.48 -1.28
C LYS A 220 -12.32 27.34 0.10
N PHE A 221 -11.43 26.36 0.24
CA PHE A 221 -10.60 26.22 1.42
C PHE A 221 -9.71 27.46 1.59
N ASN A 222 -9.58 27.97 2.81
CA ASN A 222 -8.73 29.12 3.09
C ASN A 222 -7.90 28.98 4.38
N GLY A 223 -8.02 27.86 5.09
CA GLY A 223 -7.24 27.60 6.29
C GLY A 223 -7.92 26.72 7.33
N VAL A 224 -7.37 26.73 8.51
CA VAL A 224 -7.82 25.90 9.65
C VAL A 224 -7.76 26.69 10.95
N ASP A 225 -8.64 26.38 11.89
CA ASP A 225 -8.50 26.80 13.27
C ASP A 225 -7.87 25.68 14.09
N LEU A 226 -6.86 26.05 14.86
CA LEU A 226 -6.19 25.19 15.82
C LEU A 226 -6.66 25.51 17.22
N MET A 227 -6.73 24.52 18.08
CA MET A 227 -6.99 24.68 19.51
C MET A 227 -5.80 24.15 20.30
N HIS A 228 -5.23 24.99 21.14
CA HIS A 228 -4.20 24.57 22.08
C HIS A 228 -4.74 23.49 23.02
N PHE A 229 -4.02 22.38 23.18
CA PHE A 229 -4.58 21.19 23.86
C PHE A 229 -4.90 21.46 25.34
N GLU A 230 -4.11 22.29 26.02
CA GLU A 230 -4.26 22.56 27.43
C GLU A 230 -5.07 23.86 27.69
N SER A 231 -4.63 25.00 27.17
CA SER A 231 -5.28 26.30 27.43
C SER A 231 -6.63 26.48 26.72
N LYS A 232 -6.92 25.69 25.70
CA LYS A 232 -8.12 25.79 24.84
C LYS A 232 -8.20 27.08 24.02
N GLU A 233 -7.14 27.87 24.00
CA GLU A 233 -7.01 29.03 23.12
C GLU A 233 -7.06 28.61 21.67
N VAL A 234 -7.68 29.44 20.85
CA VAL A 234 -7.87 29.19 19.42
C VAL A 234 -6.99 30.11 18.60
N GLU A 235 -6.27 29.54 17.64
CA GLU A 235 -5.45 30.24 16.67
C GLU A 235 -5.90 29.86 15.25
N SER A 236 -6.08 30.85 14.38
CA SER A 236 -6.39 30.60 12.97
C SER A 236 -5.11 30.62 12.12
N ILE A 237 -4.96 29.63 11.26
CA ILE A 237 -3.89 29.57 10.28
C ILE A 237 -4.50 29.65 8.88
N ASN A 238 -4.16 30.71 8.14
CA ASN A 238 -4.44 30.79 6.73
C ASN A 238 -3.44 29.93 5.98
N CYS A 239 -3.91 29.00 5.15
CA CYS A 239 -3.08 28.14 4.34
C CYS A 239 -3.81 27.69 3.07
N ASP A 240 -3.03 27.31 2.06
CA ASP A 240 -3.57 26.88 0.76
C ASP A 240 -4.00 25.41 0.78
N GLU A 241 -3.35 24.58 1.60
CA GLU A 241 -3.60 23.15 1.69
C GLU A 241 -3.46 22.65 3.14
N ALA A 242 -4.29 21.70 3.53
CA ALA A 242 -4.17 20.97 4.79
C ALA A 242 -4.07 19.46 4.56
N LEU A 243 -3.03 18.85 5.10
CA LEU A 243 -2.72 17.44 4.95
C LEU A 243 -2.91 16.71 6.28
N PHE A 244 -3.72 15.65 6.28
CA PHE A 244 -4.03 14.92 7.51
C PHE A 244 -3.41 13.53 7.53
N PHE A 245 -2.35 13.33 8.32
CA PHE A 245 -1.66 12.06 8.51
C PHE A 245 -1.96 11.45 9.89
N PHE A 246 -3.22 11.17 10.16
CA PHE A 246 -3.68 10.56 11.42
C PHE A 246 -3.58 9.04 11.44
N GLY A 247 -2.98 8.46 10.40
CA GLY A 247 -2.89 7.03 10.17
C GLY A 247 -4.09 6.49 9.39
N LEU A 248 -4.04 5.20 9.14
CA LEU A 248 -5.02 4.50 8.32
C LEU A 248 -5.92 3.62 9.21
N ASN A 249 -7.18 3.56 8.86
CA ASN A 249 -8.07 2.50 9.32
C ASN A 249 -7.88 1.32 8.38
N LYS A 250 -7.23 0.29 8.89
CA LYS A 250 -7.10 -0.99 8.18
C LYS A 250 -8.40 -1.76 8.31
N GLN A 251 -9.04 -2.08 7.20
CA GLN A 251 -10.28 -2.84 7.16
C GLN A 251 -10.08 -4.07 6.29
N LEU A 252 -10.28 -5.23 6.86
CA LEU A 252 -10.24 -6.49 6.12
C LEU A 252 -11.47 -6.66 5.21
N GLY A 253 -12.55 -5.92 5.50
CA GLY A 253 -13.79 -5.97 4.71
C GLY A 253 -14.33 -7.39 4.61
N PRO A 254 -14.72 -7.84 3.40
CA PRO A 254 -15.30 -9.18 3.20
C PRO A 254 -14.39 -10.34 3.61
N ILE A 255 -13.07 -10.13 3.74
CA ILE A 255 -12.13 -11.17 4.20
C ILE A 255 -12.52 -11.73 5.58
N LEU A 256 -13.16 -10.92 6.42
CA LEU A 256 -13.66 -11.34 7.74
C LEU A 256 -14.65 -12.51 7.66
N ASP A 257 -15.40 -12.62 6.55
CA ASP A 257 -16.43 -13.62 6.35
C ASP A 257 -15.91 -14.88 5.61
N TRP A 258 -14.62 -14.92 5.24
CA TRP A 258 -14.08 -16.05 4.48
C TRP A 258 -13.59 -17.21 5.36
N GLU A 259 -13.80 -17.10 6.69
CA GLU A 259 -13.40 -18.12 7.66
C GLU A 259 -11.90 -18.47 7.61
N VAL A 260 -11.06 -17.53 7.21
CA VAL A 260 -9.60 -17.62 7.37
C VAL A 260 -9.24 -17.27 8.82
N GLU A 261 -8.28 -17.96 9.38
CA GLU A 261 -7.82 -17.68 10.75
C GLU A 261 -7.14 -16.34 10.83
N LEU A 262 -7.54 -15.54 11.83
CA LEU A 262 -7.05 -14.19 12.05
C LEU A 262 -6.36 -14.06 13.41
N GLU A 263 -5.23 -13.39 13.43
CA GLU A 263 -4.52 -12.94 14.63
C GLU A 263 -4.25 -11.43 14.50
N GLU A 264 -4.66 -10.63 15.48
CA GLU A 264 -4.48 -9.17 15.51
C GLU A 264 -4.91 -8.44 14.20
N LYS A 265 -5.99 -8.89 13.57
CA LYS A 265 -6.50 -8.39 12.28
C LYS A 265 -5.59 -8.68 11.07
N LYS A 266 -4.77 -9.70 11.15
CA LYS A 266 -3.98 -10.25 10.04
C LYS A 266 -4.31 -11.71 9.85
N ILE A 267 -4.06 -12.24 8.67
CA ILE A 267 -4.34 -13.64 8.34
C ILE A 267 -3.18 -14.51 8.81
N SER A 268 -3.48 -15.47 9.69
CA SER A 268 -2.49 -16.46 10.14
C SER A 268 -2.12 -17.42 9.00
N VAL A 269 -0.84 -17.70 8.84
CA VAL A 269 -0.34 -18.58 7.78
C VAL A 269 0.70 -19.55 8.29
N ASN A 270 0.81 -20.67 7.58
CA ASN A 270 1.93 -21.60 7.75
C ASN A 270 3.20 -21.02 7.11
N THR A 271 4.30 -20.95 7.85
CA THR A 271 5.57 -20.38 7.38
C THR A 271 6.33 -21.24 6.37
N GLU A 272 5.93 -22.49 6.15
CA GLU A 272 6.55 -23.34 5.14
C GLU A 272 6.11 -22.97 3.72
N ASN A 273 4.86 -22.53 3.55
CA ASN A 273 4.26 -22.31 2.24
C ASN A 273 3.28 -21.14 2.19
N PHE A 274 3.10 -20.40 3.28
CA PHE A 274 2.19 -19.24 3.42
C PHE A 274 0.72 -19.52 3.09
N GLN A 275 0.31 -20.79 3.19
CA GLN A 275 -1.09 -21.19 3.11
C GLN A 275 -1.81 -20.87 4.42
N THR A 276 -3.05 -20.43 4.31
CA THR A 276 -3.96 -20.23 5.43
C THR A 276 -4.49 -21.57 5.95
N ASN A 277 -5.39 -21.56 6.93
CA ASN A 277 -6.16 -22.74 7.34
C ASN A 277 -7.08 -23.30 6.23
N LYS A 278 -7.25 -22.59 5.10
CA LYS A 278 -8.04 -23.03 3.95
C LYS A 278 -7.11 -23.47 2.83
N GLU A 279 -7.23 -24.72 2.43
CA GLU A 279 -6.44 -25.28 1.35
C GLU A 279 -6.61 -24.52 0.02
N GLY A 280 -5.51 -24.11 -0.61
CA GLY A 280 -5.50 -23.31 -1.84
C GLY A 280 -5.76 -21.83 -1.62
N ILE A 281 -5.79 -21.35 -0.37
CA ILE A 281 -5.80 -19.93 -0.05
C ILE A 281 -4.50 -19.57 0.64
N PHE A 282 -3.75 -18.65 0.05
CA PHE A 282 -2.47 -18.15 0.52
C PHE A 282 -2.60 -16.68 0.90
N ALA A 283 -1.88 -16.23 1.92
CA ALA A 283 -1.81 -14.81 2.26
C ALA A 283 -0.35 -14.37 2.33
N VAL A 284 -0.02 -13.30 1.58
CA VAL A 284 1.36 -12.81 1.39
C VAL A 284 1.43 -11.30 1.54
N GLY A 285 2.57 -10.80 2.05
CA GLY A 285 2.77 -9.38 2.34
C GLY A 285 2.14 -8.96 3.68
N ASP A 286 1.86 -7.67 3.85
CA ASP A 286 1.45 -7.08 5.14
C ASP A 286 0.11 -7.61 5.69
N ILE A 287 -0.67 -8.31 4.85
CA ILE A 287 -1.97 -8.88 5.23
C ILE A 287 -1.82 -10.10 6.14
N ASN A 288 -0.70 -10.81 6.09
CA ASN A 288 -0.48 -12.02 6.86
C ASN A 288 0.26 -11.76 8.18
N THR A 289 0.22 -12.77 9.05
CA THR A 289 1.00 -12.82 10.29
C THR A 289 1.52 -14.22 10.56
N TYR A 290 2.71 -14.27 11.17
CA TYR A 290 3.40 -15.46 11.66
C TYR A 290 4.51 -15.01 12.64
N PRO A 291 5.07 -15.91 13.49
CA PRO A 291 6.16 -15.56 14.39
C PRO A 291 7.37 -14.94 13.67
N GLY A 292 7.75 -13.71 14.04
CA GLY A 292 8.86 -12.98 13.43
C GLY A 292 8.50 -12.21 12.15
N LYS A 293 7.22 -12.06 11.82
CA LYS A 293 6.74 -11.25 10.68
C LYS A 293 7.20 -9.79 10.75
N LEU A 294 7.74 -9.30 9.64
CA LEU A 294 8.00 -7.89 9.39
C LEU A 294 7.15 -7.39 8.21
N ASP A 295 6.55 -6.20 8.36
CA ASP A 295 5.76 -5.56 7.29
C ASP A 295 6.69 -4.85 6.30
N LEU A 296 7.48 -5.63 5.56
CA LEU A 296 8.41 -5.17 4.53
C LEU A 296 8.05 -5.78 3.18
N ILE A 297 8.21 -5.02 2.11
CA ILE A 297 8.01 -5.51 0.73
C ILE A 297 8.87 -6.74 0.46
N LEU A 298 10.14 -6.71 0.90
CA LEU A 298 11.08 -7.81 0.81
C LEU A 298 10.53 -9.12 1.41
N CYS A 299 9.91 -9.06 2.61
CA CYS A 299 9.32 -10.23 3.24
C CYS A 299 8.18 -10.80 2.38
N GLY A 300 7.32 -9.93 1.84
CA GLY A 300 6.25 -10.33 0.94
C GLY A 300 6.75 -11.02 -0.34
N PHE A 301 7.88 -10.62 -0.88
CA PHE A 301 8.49 -11.28 -2.04
C PHE A 301 8.96 -12.70 -1.70
N HIS A 302 9.63 -12.88 -0.57
CA HIS A 302 10.02 -14.20 -0.11
C HIS A 302 8.81 -15.13 0.12
N GLU A 303 7.79 -14.61 0.80
CA GLU A 303 6.54 -15.32 1.09
C GLU A 303 5.87 -15.80 -0.21
N THR A 304 5.78 -14.93 -1.19
CA THR A 304 5.23 -15.22 -2.52
C THR A 304 5.97 -16.34 -3.23
N THR A 305 7.31 -16.32 -3.19
CA THR A 305 8.12 -17.34 -3.84
C THR A 305 7.80 -18.74 -3.32
N LEU A 306 7.68 -18.92 -2.00
CA LEU A 306 7.33 -20.21 -1.40
C LEU A 306 5.86 -20.59 -1.65
N ALA A 307 4.93 -19.63 -1.56
CA ALA A 307 3.52 -19.88 -1.77
C ALA A 307 3.21 -20.35 -3.20
N VAL A 308 3.87 -19.77 -4.21
CA VAL A 308 3.66 -20.15 -5.62
C VAL A 308 4.18 -21.55 -5.91
N GLN A 309 5.27 -21.99 -5.25
CA GLN A 309 5.76 -23.37 -5.35
C GLN A 309 4.71 -24.39 -4.86
N GLU A 310 3.98 -24.06 -3.80
CA GLU A 310 2.89 -24.90 -3.30
C GLU A 310 1.65 -24.84 -4.20
N ALA A 311 1.28 -23.67 -4.68
CA ALA A 311 0.17 -23.47 -5.61
C ALA A 311 0.35 -24.27 -6.90
N PHE A 312 1.60 -24.41 -7.41
CA PHE A 312 1.91 -25.20 -8.59
C PHE A 312 1.47 -26.65 -8.42
N LYS A 313 1.72 -27.29 -7.27
CA LYS A 313 1.36 -28.69 -6.99
C LYS A 313 -0.17 -28.90 -7.11
N ARG A 314 -0.97 -27.90 -6.78
CA ARG A 314 -2.43 -27.94 -6.91
C ARG A 314 -2.89 -27.77 -8.35
N VAL A 315 -2.21 -26.94 -9.13
CA VAL A 315 -2.52 -26.73 -10.56
C VAL A 315 -2.07 -27.91 -11.40
N ARG A 316 -0.91 -28.48 -11.08
CA ARG A 316 -0.28 -29.60 -11.80
C ARG A 316 -0.04 -30.80 -10.86
N PRO A 317 -1.13 -31.47 -10.41
CA PRO A 317 -0.98 -32.59 -9.46
C PRO A 317 -0.13 -33.72 -10.06
N GLY A 318 0.85 -34.17 -9.28
CA GLY A 318 1.78 -35.23 -9.70
C GLY A 318 2.97 -34.76 -10.54
N GLU A 319 3.00 -33.52 -11.00
CA GLU A 319 4.16 -32.95 -11.67
C GLU A 319 5.19 -32.46 -10.64
N ARG A 320 6.47 -32.65 -10.96
CA ARG A 320 7.56 -32.06 -10.18
C ARG A 320 7.60 -30.55 -10.43
N VAL A 321 7.64 -29.77 -9.34
CA VAL A 321 7.84 -28.32 -9.45
C VAL A 321 9.12 -28.04 -10.23
N PRO A 322 9.06 -27.30 -11.34
CA PRO A 322 10.26 -26.97 -12.11
C PRO A 322 11.19 -26.11 -11.24
N PHE A 323 12.37 -26.65 -10.97
CA PHE A 323 13.42 -25.87 -10.33
C PHE A 323 14.53 -25.59 -11.35
N GLY A 324 14.86 -24.30 -11.50
CA GLY A 324 15.93 -23.87 -12.40
C GLY A 324 16.34 -22.44 -12.09
N TYR A 325 17.60 -22.15 -12.26
CA TYR A 325 18.07 -20.77 -12.15
C TYR A 325 17.57 -19.96 -13.37
N THR A 326 17.05 -18.77 -13.10
CA THR A 326 16.54 -17.86 -14.17
C THR A 326 17.59 -17.55 -15.22
N THR A 327 18.87 -17.50 -14.84
CA THR A 327 20.02 -17.31 -15.74
C THR A 327 20.21 -18.43 -16.74
N SER A 328 19.68 -19.63 -16.48
CA SER A 328 19.76 -20.81 -17.35
C SER A 328 18.45 -21.07 -18.12
N ASN A 329 17.40 -20.31 -17.84
CA ASN A 329 16.08 -20.50 -18.44
C ASN A 329 15.99 -19.80 -19.80
N LYS A 330 16.24 -20.55 -20.87
CA LYS A 330 16.19 -20.02 -22.26
C LYS A 330 14.83 -19.43 -22.62
N GLY A 331 13.74 -20.08 -22.21
CA GLY A 331 12.39 -19.58 -22.48
C GLY A 331 12.10 -18.24 -21.78
N LEU A 332 12.61 -18.04 -20.58
CA LEU A 332 12.55 -16.76 -19.89
C LEU A 332 13.40 -15.69 -20.59
N GLN A 333 14.63 -16.05 -21.00
CA GLN A 333 15.52 -15.14 -21.73
C GLN A 333 14.89 -14.67 -23.05
N GLU A 334 14.24 -15.57 -23.78
CA GLU A 334 13.50 -15.24 -25.01
C GLU A 334 12.33 -14.30 -24.72
N LYS A 335 11.52 -14.58 -23.68
CA LYS A 335 10.40 -13.72 -23.27
C LYS A 335 10.88 -12.32 -22.84
N LEU A 336 11.97 -12.24 -22.09
CA LEU A 336 12.59 -11.00 -21.64
C LEU A 336 13.37 -10.27 -22.73
N LYS A 337 13.49 -10.86 -23.95
CA LYS A 337 14.25 -10.32 -25.08
C LYS A 337 15.71 -10.00 -24.71
N VAL A 338 16.30 -10.79 -23.84
CA VAL A 338 17.72 -10.67 -23.51
C VAL A 338 18.51 -11.16 -24.72
N ASN A 339 19.07 -10.23 -25.48
CA ASN A 339 19.96 -10.56 -26.59
C ASN A 339 21.18 -11.28 -26.04
N LYS A 340 21.51 -12.45 -26.62
CA LYS A 340 22.78 -13.11 -26.36
C LYS A 340 23.88 -12.16 -26.85
N SER A 341 24.63 -11.59 -25.90
CA SER A 341 25.93 -11.00 -26.20
C SER A 341 26.92 -12.10 -26.61
#